data_a442963e40ee7d7b31bc5a0469aae61d
#
_entry.id   a442963e40ee7d7b31bc5a0469aae61d
#
_cell.length_a   1.000
_cell.length_b   1.000
_cell.length_c   1.000
_cell.angle_alpha   90.00
_cell.angle_beta   90.00
_cell.angle_gamma   90.00
#
_symmetry.space_group_name_H-M   'P 1'
#
loop_
_entity.id
_entity.type
_entity.pdbx_description
1 polymer ?
#
loop_
_entity_poly.entity_id
_entity_poly.type
_entity_poly.pdbx_seq_one_letter_code
_entity_poly.pdbx_strand_id
1 'polypeptide(L)'
;MISVKKLIKKFGSAVAVNGISFDVQEGENLILLGTSGCGKTTTLRMINRLIEPDEGTVYINGADIRDSEPEILRRGIGYVLQNHGLFPHYTVAENIAIVPRLLKWNKEEIRKRADELFGKLNLDPSLAGQYPAALSGGQQQRVGLARSLMVNPPVLLMDEPFGALDNVTRTAIRKEFGQLDELVKKTIVMVTHDVQEAFEMGDRICLMDKGEIRQIGTPAELLFNPANEFVSTFFEEQRLQLELKSVVMSDLFPDAENSNTVTVWDEMNQLLHPENHTGHLRATAAVQADLKTLMSAFAAYKKK
;
A
#
# COMPACT_ATOMS: atom_id res chain seq x y z
N MET A 1 -8.13 -8.90 11.40
CA MET A 1 -7.36 -7.85 12.08
C MET A 1 -8.13 -6.53 12.21
N ILE A 2 -8.60 -5.92 11.12
CA ILE A 2 -9.45 -4.72 11.12
C ILE A 2 -10.83 -5.09 10.58
N SER A 3 -11.91 -4.64 11.23
CA SER A 3 -13.29 -4.81 10.74
C SER A 3 -14.03 -3.49 10.78
N VAL A 4 -14.53 -3.09 9.63
CA VAL A 4 -15.32 -1.86 9.43
C VAL A 4 -16.75 -2.26 9.17
N LYS A 5 -17.70 -1.74 9.97
CA LYS A 5 -19.12 -2.13 9.88
C LYS A 5 -20.00 -0.92 9.71
N LYS A 6 -20.65 -0.81 8.55
CA LYS A 6 -21.68 0.19 8.19
C LYS A 6 -21.27 1.62 8.53
N LEU A 7 -20.00 1.99 8.24
CA LEU A 7 -19.53 3.35 8.51
C LEU A 7 -20.23 4.37 7.66
N ILE A 8 -20.74 5.41 8.32
CA ILE A 8 -21.33 6.61 7.70
C ILE A 8 -20.61 7.85 8.23
N LYS A 9 -20.27 8.77 7.32
CA LYS A 9 -19.76 10.09 7.68
C LYS A 9 -20.33 11.16 6.79
N LYS A 10 -20.89 12.20 7.42
CA LYS A 10 -21.47 13.38 6.76
C LYS A 10 -20.69 14.63 7.19
N PHE A 11 -20.51 15.55 6.28
CA PHE A 11 -20.02 16.90 6.54
C PHE A 11 -21.06 17.90 6.04
N GLY A 12 -21.84 18.44 6.96
CA GLY A 12 -23.03 19.22 6.60
C GLY A 12 -24.02 18.38 5.80
N SER A 13 -24.35 18.81 4.60
CA SER A 13 -25.26 18.08 3.68
C SER A 13 -24.53 17.01 2.83
N ALA A 14 -23.20 17.01 2.79
CA ALA A 14 -22.43 16.09 1.96
C ALA A 14 -22.17 14.77 2.70
N VAL A 15 -22.53 13.64 2.07
CA VAL A 15 -22.22 12.30 2.57
C VAL A 15 -20.87 11.89 2.02
N ALA A 16 -19.84 11.90 2.87
CA ALA A 16 -18.47 11.53 2.48
C ALA A 16 -18.25 10.01 2.47
N VAL A 17 -18.91 9.30 3.40
CA VAL A 17 -18.88 7.83 3.49
C VAL A 17 -20.30 7.35 3.78
N ASN A 18 -20.80 6.37 3.02
CA ASN A 18 -22.18 5.94 3.01
C ASN A 18 -22.34 4.44 3.26
N GLY A 19 -22.33 4.05 4.53
CA GLY A 19 -22.66 2.68 4.97
C GLY A 19 -21.65 1.60 4.56
N ILE A 20 -20.37 1.92 4.43
CA ILE A 20 -19.35 0.97 3.98
C ILE A 20 -19.04 -0.09 5.03
N SER A 21 -18.76 -1.31 4.57
CA SER A 21 -18.33 -2.43 5.42
C SER A 21 -17.26 -3.24 4.70
N PHE A 22 -16.18 -3.56 5.42
CA PHE A 22 -15.13 -4.45 4.93
C PHE A 22 -14.27 -4.97 6.08
N ASP A 23 -13.56 -6.06 5.82
CA ASP A 23 -12.60 -6.65 6.76
C ASP A 23 -11.21 -6.67 6.12
N VAL A 24 -10.18 -6.51 6.95
CA VAL A 24 -8.76 -6.67 6.58
C VAL A 24 -8.17 -7.74 7.48
N GLN A 25 -7.60 -8.77 6.87
CA GLN A 25 -6.98 -9.88 7.58
C GLN A 25 -5.63 -9.48 8.17
N GLU A 26 -5.11 -10.27 9.10
CA GLU A 26 -3.77 -10.05 9.62
C GLU A 26 -2.72 -10.28 8.52
N GLY A 27 -1.79 -9.35 8.36
CA GLY A 27 -0.77 -9.38 7.32
C GLY A 27 -1.25 -9.00 5.93
N GLU A 28 -2.52 -8.62 5.75
CA GLU A 28 -3.10 -8.22 4.47
C GLU A 28 -2.83 -6.75 4.17
N ASN A 29 -2.53 -6.44 2.91
CA ASN A 29 -2.48 -5.10 2.34
C ASN A 29 -3.78 -4.80 1.60
N LEU A 30 -4.70 -4.05 2.23
CA LEU A 30 -5.92 -3.55 1.59
C LEU A 30 -5.69 -2.14 1.06
N ILE A 31 -5.93 -1.94 -0.24
CA ILE A 31 -5.80 -0.63 -0.87
C ILE A 31 -7.18 0.00 -1.09
N LEU A 32 -7.42 1.17 -0.52
CA LEU A 32 -8.60 1.98 -0.82
C LEU A 32 -8.30 2.81 -2.07
N LEU A 33 -8.87 2.42 -3.21
CA LEU A 33 -8.70 3.05 -4.52
C LEU A 33 -9.99 3.77 -4.93
N GLY A 34 -9.91 4.79 -5.76
CA GLY A 34 -11.08 5.49 -6.32
C GLY A 34 -10.81 6.95 -6.61
N THR A 35 -11.83 7.64 -7.14
CA THR A 35 -11.75 9.05 -7.54
C THR A 35 -11.47 9.99 -6.37
N SER A 36 -10.98 11.19 -6.66
CA SER A 36 -10.80 12.22 -5.63
C SER A 36 -12.14 12.53 -4.94
N GLY A 37 -12.13 12.66 -3.62
CA GLY A 37 -13.31 12.97 -2.83
C GLY A 37 -14.29 11.82 -2.60
N CYS A 38 -14.00 10.58 -3.03
CA CYS A 38 -14.90 9.44 -2.83
C CYS A 38 -14.92 8.84 -1.42
N GLY A 39 -14.23 9.44 -0.43
CA GLY A 39 -14.31 9.03 0.97
C GLY A 39 -13.12 8.23 1.52
N LYS A 40 -12.08 7.90 0.73
CA LYS A 40 -10.93 7.08 1.13
C LYS A 40 -10.19 7.60 2.36
N THR A 41 -9.68 8.82 2.28
CA THR A 41 -8.97 9.48 3.40
C THR A 41 -9.87 9.65 4.62
N THR A 42 -11.16 9.93 4.43
CA THR A 42 -12.14 10.00 5.52
C THR A 42 -12.26 8.64 6.22
N THR A 43 -12.36 7.55 5.45
CA THR A 43 -12.40 6.18 5.97
C THR A 43 -11.14 5.85 6.76
N LEU A 44 -9.96 6.16 6.20
CA LEU A 44 -8.68 5.93 6.88
C LEU A 44 -8.59 6.70 8.21
N ARG A 45 -9.04 7.96 8.23
CA ARG A 45 -9.08 8.80 9.43
C ARG A 45 -10.08 8.31 10.47
N MET A 46 -11.18 7.68 10.07
CA MET A 46 -12.12 7.03 11.01
C MET A 46 -11.51 5.78 11.63
N ILE A 47 -10.76 4.97 10.87
CA ILE A 47 -10.03 3.80 11.42
C ILE A 47 -9.04 4.23 12.50
N ASN A 48 -8.36 5.37 12.32
CA ASN A 48 -7.41 5.93 13.29
C ASN A 48 -8.06 6.85 14.35
N ARG A 49 -9.39 6.89 14.39
CA ARG A 49 -10.14 7.80 15.30
C ARG A 49 -9.68 9.27 15.27
N LEU A 50 -9.19 9.73 14.12
CA LEU A 50 -8.95 11.17 13.87
C LEU A 50 -10.24 11.89 13.53
N ILE A 51 -11.24 11.16 13.04
CA ILE A 51 -12.61 11.60 12.78
C ILE A 51 -13.53 10.53 13.38
N GLU A 52 -14.53 10.93 14.14
CA GLU A 52 -15.56 10.02 14.62
C GLU A 52 -16.60 9.78 13.50
N PRO A 53 -17.02 8.53 13.25
CA PRO A 53 -18.12 8.23 12.37
C PRO A 53 -19.45 8.75 12.95
N ASP A 54 -20.40 9.06 12.10
CA ASP A 54 -21.74 9.42 12.54
C ASP A 54 -22.55 8.15 12.85
N GLU A 55 -22.31 7.07 12.08
CA GLU A 55 -22.88 5.75 12.31
C GLU A 55 -21.85 4.65 12.00
N GLY A 56 -22.09 3.46 12.52
CA GLY A 56 -21.24 2.29 12.31
C GLY A 56 -20.09 2.20 13.33
N THR A 57 -19.23 1.22 13.14
CA THR A 57 -18.18 0.87 14.10
C THR A 57 -16.94 0.33 13.41
N VAL A 58 -15.77 0.59 13.98
CA VAL A 58 -14.50 -0.01 13.60
C VAL A 58 -13.98 -0.88 14.74
N TYR A 59 -13.54 -2.07 14.40
CA TYR A 59 -12.87 -2.98 15.35
C TYR A 59 -11.42 -3.21 14.90
N ILE A 60 -10.51 -3.24 15.86
CA ILE A 60 -9.11 -3.65 15.63
C ILE A 60 -8.82 -4.78 16.62
N ASN A 61 -8.38 -5.94 16.11
CA ASN A 61 -8.20 -7.16 16.93
C ASN A 61 -9.44 -7.58 17.72
N GLY A 62 -10.62 -7.35 17.15
CA GLY A 62 -11.90 -7.68 17.79
C GLY A 62 -12.38 -6.68 18.84
N ALA A 63 -11.57 -5.69 19.23
CA ALA A 63 -11.96 -4.62 20.16
C ALA A 63 -12.53 -3.40 19.39
N ASP A 64 -13.62 -2.83 19.87
CA ASP A 64 -14.15 -1.56 19.35
C ASP A 64 -13.13 -0.46 19.63
N ILE A 65 -12.76 0.31 18.60
CA ILE A 65 -11.78 1.40 18.77
C ILE A 65 -12.25 2.48 19.76
N ARG A 66 -13.56 2.56 20.04
CA ARG A 66 -14.14 3.51 21.01
C ARG A 66 -13.90 3.10 22.46
N ASP A 67 -13.60 1.82 22.72
CA ASP A 67 -13.33 1.31 24.08
C ASP A 67 -11.96 1.73 24.61
N SER A 68 -11.08 2.25 23.74
CA SER A 68 -9.75 2.74 24.11
C SER A 68 -9.67 4.26 24.01
N GLU A 69 -8.86 4.87 24.88
CA GLU A 69 -8.51 6.28 24.71
C GLU A 69 -7.83 6.50 23.35
N PRO A 70 -8.21 7.55 22.57
CA PRO A 70 -7.70 7.79 21.22
C PRO A 70 -6.17 7.84 21.13
N GLU A 71 -5.52 8.36 22.15
CA GLU A 71 -4.06 8.46 22.22
C GLU A 71 -3.40 7.08 22.38
N ILE A 72 -4.00 6.20 23.16
CA ILE A 72 -3.52 4.82 23.38
C ILE A 72 -3.68 4.04 22.07
N LEU A 73 -4.84 4.13 21.42
CA LEU A 73 -5.10 3.51 20.12
C LEU A 73 -4.04 3.93 19.07
N ARG A 74 -3.84 5.23 18.93
CA ARG A 74 -2.92 5.78 17.89
C ARG A 74 -1.46 5.45 18.12
N ARG A 75 -1.03 5.21 19.37
CA ARG A 75 0.34 4.75 19.68
C ARG A 75 0.60 3.32 19.17
N GLY A 76 -0.45 2.51 19.03
CA GLY A 76 -0.38 1.15 18.46
C GLY A 76 -0.53 1.08 16.95
N ILE A 77 -0.74 2.22 16.27
CA ILE A 77 -0.96 2.30 14.83
C ILE A 77 0.11 3.19 14.21
N GLY A 78 0.83 2.69 13.22
CA GLY A 78 1.69 3.52 12.38
C GLY A 78 0.84 4.31 11.40
N TYR A 79 1.11 5.61 11.26
CA TYR A 79 0.38 6.47 10.32
C TYR A 79 1.33 7.26 9.44
N VAL A 80 1.25 7.02 8.12
CA VAL A 80 2.01 7.74 7.10
C VAL A 80 1.09 8.74 6.43
N LEU A 81 1.46 10.03 6.51
CA LEU A 81 0.68 11.15 5.99
C LEU A 81 1.07 11.49 4.54
N GLN A 82 0.13 11.97 3.75
CA GLN A 82 0.30 12.39 2.36
C GLN A 82 1.46 13.39 2.15
N ASN A 83 1.60 14.37 3.03
CA ASN A 83 2.66 15.38 2.97
C ASN A 83 3.79 15.09 3.98
N HIS A 84 4.15 13.81 4.15
CA HIS A 84 5.17 13.32 5.08
C HIS A 84 4.89 13.66 6.55
N GLY A 85 4.23 14.78 6.84
CA GLY A 85 3.84 15.24 8.18
C GLY A 85 5.01 15.40 9.14
N LEU A 86 6.22 15.70 8.63
CA LEU A 86 7.40 15.93 9.45
C LEU A 86 7.29 17.26 10.17
N PHE A 87 7.72 17.31 11.42
CA PHE A 87 7.81 18.55 12.17
C PHE A 87 9.00 19.36 11.65
N PRO A 88 8.78 20.54 11.07
CA PRO A 88 9.83 21.28 10.35
C PRO A 88 10.95 21.82 11.26
N HIS A 89 10.66 21.99 12.54
CA HIS A 89 11.58 22.46 13.56
C HIS A 89 12.25 21.35 14.38
N TYR A 90 12.02 20.10 14.01
CA TYR A 90 12.71 18.93 14.55
C TYR A 90 13.67 18.37 13.51
N THR A 91 14.82 17.90 13.96
CA THR A 91 15.74 17.14 13.12
C THR A 91 15.12 15.81 12.69
N VAL A 92 15.73 15.12 11.74
CA VAL A 92 15.33 13.76 11.32
C VAL A 92 15.28 12.82 12.52
N ALA A 93 16.34 12.77 13.31
CA ALA A 93 16.40 11.91 14.51
C ALA A 93 15.30 12.26 15.51
N GLU A 94 15.00 13.52 15.70
CA GLU A 94 13.93 13.96 16.60
C GLU A 94 12.55 13.61 16.06
N ASN A 95 12.29 13.76 14.75
CA ASN A 95 11.06 13.34 14.09
C ASN A 95 10.80 11.85 14.30
N ILE A 96 11.80 11.00 14.08
CA ILE A 96 11.70 9.54 14.24
C ILE A 96 11.48 9.18 15.71
N ALA A 97 12.08 9.91 16.65
CA ALA A 97 12.03 9.61 18.08
C ALA A 97 10.75 10.06 18.80
N ILE A 98 9.80 10.72 18.14
CA ILE A 98 8.61 11.30 18.80
C ILE A 98 7.81 10.25 19.56
N VAL A 99 7.36 9.18 18.87
CA VAL A 99 6.51 8.16 19.47
C VAL A 99 7.24 7.38 20.56
N PRO A 100 8.48 6.88 20.37
CA PRO A 100 9.24 6.24 21.44
C PRO A 100 9.43 7.11 22.69
N ARG A 101 9.66 8.42 22.51
CA ARG A 101 9.76 9.38 23.64
C ARG A 101 8.44 9.47 24.43
N LEU A 102 7.30 9.50 23.73
CA LEU A 102 5.98 9.44 24.36
C LEU A 102 5.75 8.14 25.12
N LEU A 103 6.32 7.03 24.65
CA LEU A 103 6.31 5.73 25.28
C LEU A 103 7.41 5.56 26.35
N LYS A 104 8.19 6.60 26.62
CA LYS A 104 9.27 6.62 27.62
C LYS A 104 10.38 5.59 27.37
N TRP A 105 10.66 5.27 26.11
CA TRP A 105 11.83 4.47 25.75
C TRP A 105 13.10 5.19 26.18
N ASN A 106 14.12 4.42 26.56
CA ASN A 106 15.40 5.01 26.87
C ASN A 106 16.14 5.46 25.58
N LYS A 107 17.12 6.34 25.72
CA LYS A 107 17.83 6.95 24.58
C LYS A 107 18.61 5.93 23.74
N GLU A 108 19.11 4.89 24.36
CA GLU A 108 19.90 3.85 23.71
C GLU A 108 19.01 2.94 22.84
N GLU A 109 17.84 2.54 23.36
CA GLU A 109 16.83 1.80 22.58
C GLU A 109 16.35 2.61 21.35
N ILE A 110 16.06 3.89 21.56
CA ILE A 110 15.65 4.79 20.47
C ILE A 110 16.75 4.86 19.39
N ARG A 111 18.01 5.06 19.79
CA ARG A 111 19.13 5.15 18.87
C ARG A 111 19.31 3.84 18.10
N LYS A 112 19.37 2.71 18.78
CA LYS A 112 19.55 1.39 18.17
C LYS A 112 18.47 1.11 17.12
N ARG A 113 17.21 1.37 17.47
CA ARG A 113 16.08 1.16 16.54
C ARG A 113 16.10 2.14 15.38
N ALA A 114 16.49 3.40 15.61
CA ALA A 114 16.65 4.38 14.54
C ALA A 114 17.75 3.97 13.57
N ASP A 115 18.94 3.55 14.05
CA ASP A 115 20.05 3.10 13.23
C ASP A 115 19.64 1.87 12.37
N GLU A 116 18.88 0.93 12.93
CA GLU A 116 18.31 -0.20 12.19
C GLU A 116 17.40 0.26 11.04
N LEU A 117 16.47 1.18 11.32
CA LEU A 117 15.54 1.70 10.31
C LEU A 117 16.23 2.55 9.26
N PHE A 118 17.28 3.29 9.62
CA PHE A 118 18.11 4.01 8.64
C PHE A 118 18.73 3.05 7.63
N GLY A 119 19.29 1.92 8.09
CA GLY A 119 19.81 0.90 7.20
C GLY A 119 18.74 0.28 6.29
N LYS A 120 17.61 -0.12 6.87
CA LYS A 120 16.51 -0.77 6.12
C LYS A 120 15.85 0.15 5.08
N LEU A 121 15.80 1.46 5.38
CA LEU A 121 15.16 2.45 4.51
C LEU A 121 16.15 3.21 3.62
N ASN A 122 17.39 2.74 3.52
CA ASN A 122 18.45 3.37 2.72
C ASN A 122 18.58 4.88 3.01
N LEU A 123 18.50 5.26 4.30
CA LEU A 123 18.75 6.61 4.78
C LEU A 123 20.20 6.74 5.21
N ASP A 124 20.91 7.77 4.69
CA ASP A 124 22.26 8.05 5.13
C ASP A 124 22.26 8.52 6.60
N PRO A 125 23.06 7.93 7.48
CA PRO A 125 23.16 8.32 8.90
C PRO A 125 23.49 9.81 9.10
N SER A 126 24.18 10.47 8.15
CA SER A 126 24.50 11.89 8.20
C SER A 126 23.25 12.78 8.17
N LEU A 127 22.11 12.25 7.72
CA LEU A 127 20.84 12.98 7.69
C LEU A 127 20.23 13.15 9.08
N ALA A 128 20.65 12.38 10.09
CA ALA A 128 20.04 12.36 11.42
C ALA A 128 19.95 13.76 12.08
N GLY A 129 20.97 14.61 11.86
CA GLY A 129 21.01 15.98 12.36
C GLY A 129 20.38 17.03 11.45
N GLN A 130 19.92 16.65 10.27
CA GLN A 130 19.32 17.59 9.30
C GLN A 130 17.86 17.88 9.63
N TYR A 131 17.38 19.03 9.17
CA TYR A 131 15.97 19.41 9.24
C TYR A 131 15.21 18.99 7.96
N PRO A 132 13.90 18.76 8.02
CA PRO A 132 13.10 18.34 6.86
C PRO A 132 13.30 19.20 5.60
N ALA A 133 13.50 20.49 5.75
CA ALA A 133 13.70 21.41 4.62
C ALA A 133 15.00 21.15 3.81
N ALA A 134 15.96 20.45 4.38
CA ALA A 134 17.21 20.09 3.70
C ALA A 134 17.12 18.75 2.96
N LEU A 135 16.00 18.02 3.08
CA LEU A 135 15.82 16.70 2.52
C LEU A 135 15.09 16.74 1.17
N SER A 136 15.43 15.81 0.27
CA SER A 136 14.60 15.56 -0.92
C SER A 136 13.24 14.97 -0.52
N GLY A 137 12.23 15.05 -1.41
CA GLY A 137 10.90 14.48 -1.16
C GLY A 137 10.96 12.97 -0.82
N GLY A 138 11.79 12.21 -1.52
CA GLY A 138 12.00 10.79 -1.24
C GLY A 138 12.63 10.53 0.13
N GLN A 139 13.59 11.36 0.55
CA GLN A 139 14.18 11.29 1.89
C GLN A 139 13.14 11.63 2.97
N GLN A 140 12.34 12.68 2.76
CA GLN A 140 11.26 13.03 3.68
C GLN A 140 10.25 11.89 3.83
N GLN A 141 9.90 11.22 2.72
CA GLN A 141 9.00 10.07 2.72
C GLN A 141 9.57 8.92 3.55
N ARG A 142 10.83 8.56 3.33
CA ARG A 142 11.50 7.51 4.10
C ARG A 142 11.62 7.85 5.60
N VAL A 143 11.84 9.11 5.94
CA VAL A 143 11.83 9.57 7.34
C VAL A 143 10.42 9.46 7.95
N GLY A 144 9.37 9.84 7.21
CA GLY A 144 7.98 9.67 7.63
C GLY A 144 7.63 8.20 7.88
N LEU A 145 8.12 7.30 7.02
CA LEU A 145 7.97 5.86 7.19
C LEU A 145 8.77 5.34 8.39
N ALA A 146 10.05 5.73 8.53
CA ALA A 146 10.85 5.39 9.70
C ALA A 146 10.15 5.75 11.01
N ARG A 147 9.57 6.97 11.08
CA ARG A 147 8.80 7.41 12.23
C ARG A 147 7.59 6.51 12.52
N SER A 148 6.86 6.12 11.48
CA SER A 148 5.67 5.26 11.64
C SER A 148 6.03 3.84 12.06
N LEU A 149 7.21 3.33 11.69
CA LEU A 149 7.70 1.99 11.98
C LEU A 149 8.50 1.90 13.29
N MET A 150 8.81 3.02 13.91
CA MET A 150 9.75 3.08 15.05
C MET A 150 9.35 2.17 16.21
N VAL A 151 8.06 2.12 16.53
CA VAL A 151 7.50 1.30 17.62
C VAL A 151 7.01 -0.08 17.14
N ASN A 152 7.35 -0.45 15.91
CA ASN A 152 6.97 -1.71 15.30
C ASN A 152 5.46 -2.02 15.37
N PRO A 153 4.55 -1.10 14.96
CA PRO A 153 3.12 -1.29 15.11
C PRO A 153 2.64 -2.46 14.23
N PRO A 154 1.62 -3.24 14.67
CA PRO A 154 1.05 -4.32 13.87
C PRO A 154 0.18 -3.80 12.71
N VAL A 155 -0.37 -2.60 12.85
CA VAL A 155 -1.21 -1.93 11.83
C VAL A 155 -0.49 -0.71 11.30
N LEU A 156 -0.52 -0.54 9.99
CA LEU A 156 0.01 0.63 9.30
C LEU A 156 -1.07 1.23 8.39
N LEU A 157 -1.38 2.49 8.62
CA LEU A 157 -2.31 3.27 7.81
C LEU A 157 -1.52 4.27 6.97
N MET A 158 -1.76 4.32 5.66
CA MET A 158 -1.03 5.18 4.74
C MET A 158 -1.99 6.02 3.90
N ASP A 159 -1.88 7.34 3.97
CA ASP A 159 -2.70 8.28 3.23
C ASP A 159 -1.89 8.84 2.06
N GLU A 160 -2.09 8.31 0.84
CA GLU A 160 -1.37 8.68 -0.39
C GLU A 160 0.17 8.77 -0.20
N PRO A 161 0.83 7.70 0.26
CA PRO A 161 2.22 7.77 0.71
C PRO A 161 3.21 8.21 -0.38
N PHE A 162 2.87 8.07 -1.66
CA PHE A 162 3.77 8.41 -2.77
C PHE A 162 3.29 9.62 -3.59
N GLY A 163 2.18 10.25 -3.20
CA GLY A 163 1.53 11.31 -3.97
C GLY A 163 2.39 12.58 -4.18
N ALA A 164 3.31 12.88 -3.26
CA ALA A 164 4.18 14.05 -3.33
C ALA A 164 5.49 13.84 -4.12
N LEU A 165 5.71 12.63 -4.66
CA LEU A 165 6.94 12.26 -5.36
C LEU A 165 6.79 12.41 -6.88
N ASP A 166 7.90 12.75 -7.55
CA ASP A 166 7.98 12.66 -9.00
C ASP A 166 7.91 11.18 -9.47
N ASN A 167 7.58 10.95 -10.73
CA ASN A 167 7.30 9.60 -11.23
C ASN A 167 8.49 8.63 -11.13
N VAL A 168 9.73 9.11 -11.31
CA VAL A 168 10.93 8.26 -11.27
C VAL A 168 11.20 7.83 -9.81
N THR A 169 11.23 8.80 -8.92
CA THR A 169 11.41 8.57 -7.47
C THR A 169 10.29 7.70 -6.91
N ARG A 170 9.03 7.93 -7.32
CA ARG A 170 7.85 7.16 -6.91
C ARG A 170 8.02 5.67 -7.26
N THR A 171 8.39 5.37 -8.50
CA THR A 171 8.58 3.98 -8.96
C THR A 171 9.69 3.28 -8.18
N ALA A 172 10.82 3.95 -7.96
CA ALA A 172 11.93 3.39 -7.18
C ALA A 172 11.54 3.10 -5.73
N ILE A 173 10.90 4.07 -5.06
CA ILE A 173 10.48 3.93 -3.67
C ILE A 173 9.41 2.85 -3.50
N ARG A 174 8.42 2.73 -4.42
CA ARG A 174 7.43 1.65 -4.37
C ARG A 174 8.08 0.27 -4.42
N LYS A 175 9.04 0.07 -5.33
CA LYS A 175 9.75 -1.20 -5.44
C LYS A 175 10.52 -1.54 -4.16
N GLU A 176 11.22 -0.57 -3.59
CA GLU A 176 11.91 -0.74 -2.30
C GLU A 176 10.92 -1.07 -1.17
N PHE A 177 9.78 -0.39 -1.15
CA PHE A 177 8.73 -0.59 -0.15
C PHE A 177 8.17 -2.01 -0.16
N GLY A 178 7.87 -2.55 -1.33
CA GLY A 178 7.38 -3.93 -1.50
C GLY A 178 8.39 -5.00 -1.06
N GLN A 179 9.69 -4.65 -0.93
CA GLN A 179 10.76 -5.55 -0.52
C GLN A 179 11.16 -5.40 0.96
N LEU A 180 10.53 -4.46 1.69
CA LEU A 180 10.87 -4.23 3.10
C LEU A 180 10.32 -5.33 4.00
N ASP A 181 11.18 -6.15 4.58
CA ASP A 181 10.83 -7.17 5.58
C ASP A 181 9.98 -6.62 6.74
N GLU A 182 10.19 -5.35 7.07
CA GLU A 182 9.41 -4.64 8.11
C GLU A 182 7.91 -4.55 7.78
N LEU A 183 7.53 -4.62 6.50
CA LEU A 183 6.15 -4.51 6.05
C LEU A 183 5.47 -5.86 5.83
N VAL A 184 6.23 -6.91 5.52
CA VAL A 184 5.73 -8.25 5.12
C VAL A 184 4.75 -8.87 6.12
N LYS A 185 4.85 -8.51 7.41
CA LYS A 185 3.97 -9.05 8.46
C LYS A 185 2.98 -8.04 9.03
N LYS A 186 2.85 -6.87 8.42
CA LYS A 186 1.96 -5.83 8.91
C LYS A 186 0.63 -5.87 8.19
N THR A 187 -0.41 -5.53 8.93
CA THR A 187 -1.72 -5.26 8.32
C THR A 187 -1.73 -3.82 7.85
N ILE A 188 -1.88 -3.62 6.55
CA ILE A 188 -1.77 -2.30 5.93
C ILE A 188 -3.12 -1.91 5.33
N VAL A 189 -3.56 -0.68 5.61
CA VAL A 189 -4.62 -0.02 4.85
C VAL A 189 -4.01 1.21 4.19
N MET A 190 -3.94 1.21 2.87
CA MET A 190 -3.36 2.32 2.11
C MET A 190 -4.42 2.98 1.23
N VAL A 191 -4.42 4.30 1.23
CA VAL A 191 -5.21 5.12 0.30
C VAL A 191 -4.32 5.55 -0.86
N THR A 192 -4.83 5.38 -2.07
CA THR A 192 -4.22 5.96 -3.28
C THR A 192 -5.29 6.30 -4.32
N HIS A 193 -4.93 7.16 -5.27
CA HIS A 193 -5.67 7.37 -6.51
C HIS A 193 -4.92 6.79 -7.73
N ASP A 194 -3.71 6.25 -7.52
CA ASP A 194 -2.90 5.62 -8.57
C ASP A 194 -3.24 4.14 -8.68
N VAL A 195 -3.76 3.76 -9.84
CA VAL A 195 -4.16 2.38 -10.14
C VAL A 195 -2.96 1.42 -10.11
N GLN A 196 -1.80 1.87 -10.60
CA GLN A 196 -0.61 1.02 -10.62
C GLN A 196 -0.10 0.75 -9.19
N GLU A 197 -0.13 1.75 -8.31
CA GLU A 197 0.20 1.54 -6.89
C GLU A 197 -0.71 0.50 -6.26
N ALA A 198 -2.02 0.59 -6.53
CA ALA A 198 -3.00 -0.33 -5.98
C ALA A 198 -2.75 -1.77 -6.44
N PHE A 199 -2.41 -1.97 -7.71
CA PHE A 199 -2.16 -3.30 -8.29
C PHE A 199 -0.80 -3.89 -7.91
N GLU A 200 0.21 -3.06 -7.67
CA GLU A 200 1.55 -3.52 -7.31
C GLU A 200 1.69 -3.82 -5.81
N MET A 201 0.88 -3.19 -4.96
CA MET A 201 1.05 -3.26 -3.51
C MET A 201 -0.09 -3.94 -2.76
N GLY A 202 -1.27 -4.07 -3.38
CA GLY A 202 -2.46 -4.58 -2.73
C GLY A 202 -2.64 -6.09 -2.90
N ASP A 203 -2.86 -6.80 -1.80
CA ASP A 203 -3.42 -8.15 -1.83
C ASP A 203 -4.88 -8.09 -2.27
N ARG A 204 -5.61 -7.08 -1.75
CA ARG A 204 -6.95 -6.73 -2.18
C ARG A 204 -7.10 -5.23 -2.37
N ILE A 205 -7.99 -4.87 -3.30
CA ILE A 205 -8.33 -3.49 -3.64
C ILE A 205 -9.81 -3.27 -3.31
N CYS A 206 -10.08 -2.24 -2.54
CA CYS A 206 -11.42 -1.72 -2.28
C CYS A 206 -11.65 -0.50 -3.18
N LEU A 207 -12.35 -0.69 -4.29
CA LEU A 207 -12.70 0.39 -5.21
C LEU A 207 -13.90 1.16 -4.68
N MET A 208 -13.71 2.46 -4.44
CA MET A 208 -14.71 3.36 -3.88
C MET A 208 -15.13 4.43 -4.89
N ASP A 209 -16.42 4.78 -4.87
CA ASP A 209 -16.98 5.91 -5.60
C ASP A 209 -18.14 6.52 -4.81
N LYS A 210 -18.18 7.85 -4.72
CA LYS A 210 -19.26 8.63 -4.07
C LYS A 210 -19.62 8.14 -2.66
N GLY A 211 -18.62 7.80 -1.86
CA GLY A 211 -18.79 7.33 -0.49
C GLY A 211 -19.16 5.85 -0.35
N GLU A 212 -19.30 5.12 -1.43
CA GLU A 212 -19.69 3.71 -1.45
C GLU A 212 -18.60 2.81 -1.98
N ILE A 213 -18.62 1.54 -1.57
CA ILE A 213 -17.77 0.49 -2.13
C ILE A 213 -18.43 -0.04 -3.39
N ARG A 214 -17.72 0.00 -4.52
CA ARG A 214 -18.16 -0.56 -5.79
C ARG A 214 -17.82 -2.03 -5.96
N GLN A 215 -16.60 -2.39 -5.52
CA GLN A 215 -16.13 -3.77 -5.44
C GLN A 215 -14.94 -3.86 -4.49
N ILE A 216 -14.80 -5.00 -3.82
CA ILE A 216 -13.59 -5.41 -3.11
C ILE A 216 -13.18 -6.77 -3.66
N GLY A 217 -11.91 -6.91 -4.01
CA GLY A 217 -11.37 -8.16 -4.53
C GLY A 217 -9.87 -8.07 -4.77
N THR A 218 -9.28 -9.17 -5.18
CA THR A 218 -7.90 -9.20 -5.67
C THR A 218 -7.76 -8.36 -6.95
N PRO A 219 -6.56 -7.92 -7.33
CA PRO A 219 -6.32 -7.26 -8.61
C PRO A 219 -6.92 -8.01 -9.81
N ALA A 220 -6.76 -9.34 -9.84
CA ALA A 220 -7.31 -10.19 -10.89
C ALA A 220 -8.85 -10.20 -10.91
N GLU A 221 -9.50 -10.30 -9.75
CA GLU A 221 -10.97 -10.26 -9.66
C GLU A 221 -11.56 -8.95 -10.17
N LEU A 222 -10.92 -7.80 -9.89
CA LEU A 222 -11.40 -6.51 -10.39
C LEU A 222 -11.31 -6.39 -11.91
N LEU A 223 -10.30 -7.02 -12.54
CA LEU A 223 -10.09 -6.96 -13.99
C LEU A 223 -10.93 -7.96 -14.75
N PHE A 224 -10.98 -9.21 -14.27
CA PHE A 224 -11.59 -10.31 -15.01
C PHE A 224 -13.04 -10.59 -14.60
N ASN A 225 -13.43 -10.19 -13.37
CA ASN A 225 -14.78 -10.36 -12.83
C ASN A 225 -15.34 -9.04 -12.26
N PRO A 226 -15.43 -7.95 -13.06
CA PRO A 226 -15.93 -6.67 -12.58
C PRO A 226 -17.40 -6.80 -12.17
N ALA A 227 -17.76 -6.30 -10.97
CA ALA A 227 -19.10 -6.39 -10.42
C ALA A 227 -20.12 -5.55 -11.18
N ASN A 228 -19.68 -4.52 -11.89
CA ASN A 228 -20.55 -3.62 -12.68
C ASN A 228 -19.72 -2.85 -13.72
N GLU A 229 -20.42 -2.11 -14.57
CA GLU A 229 -19.83 -1.30 -15.65
C GLU A 229 -18.86 -0.23 -15.13
N PHE A 230 -19.14 0.39 -13.98
CA PHE A 230 -18.24 1.38 -13.37
C PHE A 230 -16.85 0.76 -13.10
N VAL A 231 -16.80 -0.43 -12.51
CA VAL A 231 -15.54 -1.13 -12.20
C VAL A 231 -14.78 -1.44 -13.49
N SER A 232 -15.47 -1.95 -14.52
CA SER A 232 -14.86 -2.25 -15.82
C SER A 232 -14.26 -1.00 -16.47
N THR A 233 -15.02 0.09 -16.53
CA THR A 233 -14.62 1.36 -17.15
C THR A 233 -13.49 2.06 -16.38
N PHE A 234 -13.47 1.92 -15.04
CA PHE A 234 -12.46 2.57 -14.19
C PHE A 234 -11.03 2.15 -14.56
N PHE A 235 -10.84 0.91 -14.99
CA PHE A 235 -9.51 0.37 -15.35
C PHE A 235 -9.21 0.41 -16.86
N GLU A 236 -10.15 0.85 -17.71
CA GLU A 236 -10.09 0.66 -19.16
C GLU A 236 -8.84 1.24 -19.82
N GLU A 237 -8.44 2.45 -19.42
CA GLU A 237 -7.25 3.13 -19.99
C GLU A 237 -5.93 2.36 -19.78
N GLN A 238 -5.81 1.61 -18.68
CA GLN A 238 -4.60 0.88 -18.33
C GLN A 238 -4.79 -0.63 -18.37
N ARG A 239 -5.96 -1.09 -18.84
CA ARG A 239 -6.43 -2.47 -18.70
C ARG A 239 -5.42 -3.51 -19.16
N LEU A 240 -4.89 -3.37 -20.38
CA LEU A 240 -3.94 -4.34 -20.91
C LEU A 240 -2.68 -4.48 -20.05
N GLN A 241 -2.12 -3.38 -19.60
CA GLN A 241 -0.93 -3.39 -18.74
C GLN A 241 -1.22 -4.04 -17.38
N LEU A 242 -2.37 -3.73 -16.79
CA LEU A 242 -2.79 -4.28 -15.51
C LEU A 242 -3.06 -5.78 -15.61
N GLU A 243 -3.72 -6.23 -16.66
CA GLU A 243 -3.97 -7.65 -16.93
C GLU A 243 -2.65 -8.43 -17.06
N LEU A 244 -1.68 -7.93 -17.83
CA LEU A 244 -0.36 -8.56 -17.98
C LEU A 244 0.43 -8.62 -16.66
N LYS A 245 0.27 -7.64 -15.77
CA LYS A 245 0.90 -7.60 -14.45
C LYS A 245 0.18 -8.45 -13.40
N SER A 246 -1.10 -8.74 -13.59
CA SER A 246 -1.94 -9.47 -12.62
C SER A 246 -1.98 -10.97 -12.87
N VAL A 247 -1.60 -11.43 -14.06
CA VAL A 247 -1.57 -12.86 -14.41
C VAL A 247 -0.16 -13.39 -14.23
N VAL A 248 0.00 -14.42 -13.41
CA VAL A 248 1.29 -15.08 -13.21
C VAL A 248 1.49 -16.21 -14.22
N MET A 249 2.73 -16.53 -14.50
CA MET A 249 3.08 -17.56 -15.50
C MET A 249 2.51 -18.94 -15.17
N SER A 250 2.33 -19.26 -13.89
CA SER A 250 1.68 -20.53 -13.48
C SER A 250 0.21 -20.63 -13.90
N ASP A 251 -0.48 -19.51 -14.06
CA ASP A 251 -1.89 -19.52 -14.53
C ASP A 251 -1.98 -19.88 -16.00
N LEU A 252 -0.94 -19.57 -16.78
CA LEU A 252 -0.85 -19.87 -18.21
C LEU A 252 -0.19 -21.22 -18.48
N PHE A 253 0.79 -21.57 -17.66
CA PHE A 253 1.63 -22.77 -17.81
C PHE A 253 1.79 -23.46 -16.44
N PRO A 254 0.79 -24.27 -16.02
CA PRO A 254 0.76 -24.87 -14.68
C PRO A 254 1.96 -25.79 -14.36
N ASP A 255 2.56 -26.38 -15.40
CA ASP A 255 3.68 -27.32 -15.28
C ASP A 255 5.06 -26.64 -15.24
N ALA A 256 5.11 -25.29 -15.30
CA ALA A 256 6.37 -24.55 -15.31
C ALA A 256 6.90 -24.38 -13.87
N GLU A 257 8.13 -24.86 -13.59
CA GLU A 257 8.79 -24.64 -12.31
C GLU A 257 9.05 -23.14 -12.08
N ASN A 258 8.92 -22.65 -10.83
CA ASN A 258 9.13 -21.25 -10.41
C ASN A 258 8.26 -20.18 -11.11
N SER A 259 7.11 -20.57 -11.64
CA SER A 259 6.21 -19.67 -12.39
C SER A 259 5.23 -18.87 -11.52
N ASN A 260 5.13 -19.18 -10.20
CA ASN A 260 4.12 -18.61 -9.30
C ASN A 260 4.34 -17.13 -8.92
N THR A 261 5.54 -16.60 -9.14
CA THR A 261 5.91 -15.21 -8.78
C THR A 261 6.22 -14.34 -9.99
N VAL A 262 6.35 -14.94 -11.18
CA VAL A 262 6.68 -14.23 -12.42
C VAL A 262 5.40 -13.89 -13.16
N THR A 263 5.17 -12.60 -13.41
CA THR A 263 3.99 -12.16 -14.17
C THR A 263 4.21 -12.29 -15.68
N VAL A 264 3.12 -12.30 -16.44
CA VAL A 264 3.18 -12.26 -17.93
C VAL A 264 3.93 -11.00 -18.40
N TRP A 265 3.78 -9.89 -17.67
CA TRP A 265 4.51 -8.65 -17.93
C TRP A 265 6.02 -8.80 -17.76
N ASP A 266 6.45 -9.47 -16.69
CA ASP A 266 7.88 -9.67 -16.42
C ASP A 266 8.52 -10.55 -17.49
N GLU A 267 7.88 -11.66 -17.86
CA GLU A 267 8.35 -12.56 -18.89
C GLU A 267 8.41 -11.87 -20.27
N MET A 268 7.38 -11.08 -20.61
CA MET A 268 7.36 -10.29 -21.85
C MET A 268 8.51 -9.28 -21.89
N ASN A 269 8.78 -8.58 -20.78
CA ASN A 269 9.90 -7.65 -20.71
C ASN A 269 11.26 -8.33 -20.88
N GLN A 270 11.43 -9.54 -20.31
CA GLN A 270 12.65 -10.32 -20.51
C GLN A 270 12.86 -10.73 -21.97
N LEU A 271 11.78 -11.12 -22.66
CA LEU A 271 11.84 -11.49 -24.08
C LEU A 271 12.15 -10.29 -24.98
N LEU A 272 11.66 -9.11 -24.63
CA LEU A 272 11.85 -7.88 -25.41
C LEU A 272 13.18 -7.18 -25.13
N HIS A 273 13.72 -7.32 -23.92
CA HIS A 273 14.92 -6.61 -23.45
C HIS A 273 15.91 -7.55 -22.73
N PRO A 274 16.45 -8.56 -23.43
CA PRO A 274 17.33 -9.56 -22.83
C PRO A 274 18.62 -8.97 -22.22
N GLU A 275 19.06 -7.81 -22.69
CA GLU A 275 20.26 -7.10 -22.22
C GLU A 275 20.10 -6.45 -20.83
N ASN A 276 18.87 -6.22 -20.37
CA ASN A 276 18.60 -5.54 -19.08
C ASN A 276 18.53 -6.49 -17.88
N HIS A 277 18.68 -7.81 -18.09
CA HIS A 277 18.52 -8.81 -17.05
C HIS A 277 19.80 -9.61 -16.81
N THR A 278 20.59 -9.17 -15.84
CA THR A 278 21.70 -9.94 -15.26
C THR A 278 21.18 -10.84 -14.13
N GLY A 279 20.83 -12.08 -14.47
CA GLY A 279 20.71 -13.20 -13.54
C GLY A 279 19.52 -13.16 -12.56
N HIS A 280 18.74 -14.19 -12.60
CA HIS A 280 17.85 -14.75 -11.56
C HIS A 280 16.35 -14.86 -11.77
N LEU A 281 15.76 -14.59 -12.91
CA LEU A 281 14.36 -14.98 -13.11
C LEU A 281 14.10 -15.37 -14.56
N ARG A 282 14.65 -16.50 -15.01
CA ARG A 282 13.97 -17.24 -16.05
C ARG A 282 12.92 -18.09 -15.38
N ALA A 283 11.65 -17.83 -15.62
CA ALA A 283 10.63 -18.83 -15.44
C ALA A 283 10.95 -19.92 -16.47
N THR A 284 11.97 -20.68 -16.13
CA THR A 284 12.41 -21.93 -16.69
C THR A 284 12.85 -22.02 -18.14
N ALA A 285 13.97 -22.69 -18.29
CA ALA A 285 14.38 -23.42 -19.47
C ALA A 285 13.34 -24.46 -19.98
N ALA A 286 12.20 -24.67 -19.30
CA ALA A 286 11.15 -25.60 -19.65
C ALA A 286 10.06 -24.98 -20.54
N VAL A 287 9.84 -23.65 -20.47
CA VAL A 287 8.92 -22.97 -21.37
C VAL A 287 9.76 -22.06 -22.29
N GLN A 288 10.29 -22.58 -23.39
CA GLN A 288 10.77 -21.77 -24.51
C GLN A 288 9.55 -21.12 -25.22
N ALA A 289 8.76 -20.36 -24.47
CA ALA A 289 7.67 -19.60 -25.03
C ALA A 289 8.30 -18.37 -25.73
N ASP A 290 8.23 -18.34 -27.04
CA ASP A 290 8.40 -17.09 -27.75
C ASP A 290 7.24 -16.13 -27.41
N LEU A 291 7.40 -14.86 -27.69
CA LEU A 291 6.39 -13.83 -27.41
C LEU A 291 5.01 -14.20 -27.98
N LYS A 292 4.97 -14.88 -29.13
CA LYS A 292 3.72 -15.30 -29.79
C LYS A 292 2.99 -16.38 -28.99
N THR A 293 3.71 -17.37 -28.48
CA THR A 293 3.17 -18.44 -27.64
C THR A 293 2.63 -17.85 -26.33
N LEU A 294 3.39 -16.95 -25.68
CA LEU A 294 2.98 -16.26 -24.46
C LEU A 294 1.68 -15.46 -24.67
N MET A 295 1.64 -14.63 -25.72
CA MET A 295 0.45 -13.81 -26.01
C MET A 295 -0.76 -14.65 -26.42
N SER A 296 -0.55 -15.80 -27.07
CA SER A 296 -1.63 -16.71 -27.40
C SER A 296 -2.22 -17.40 -26.17
N ALA A 297 -1.37 -17.84 -25.22
CA ALA A 297 -1.80 -18.43 -23.95
C ALA A 297 -2.55 -17.39 -23.09
N PHE A 298 -2.04 -16.16 -23.03
CA PHE A 298 -2.70 -15.06 -22.33
C PHE A 298 -4.07 -14.70 -22.94
N ALA A 299 -4.17 -14.65 -24.26
CA ALA A 299 -5.45 -14.41 -24.94
C ALA A 299 -6.47 -15.54 -24.71
N ALA A 300 -6.02 -16.80 -24.54
CA ALA A 300 -6.87 -17.92 -24.18
C ALA A 300 -7.32 -17.85 -22.71
N TYR A 301 -6.44 -17.44 -21.80
CA TYR A 301 -6.76 -17.25 -20.38
C TYR A 301 -7.89 -16.21 -20.19
N LYS A 302 -7.84 -15.10 -20.90
CA LYS A 302 -8.87 -14.02 -20.83
C LYS A 302 -10.27 -14.44 -21.27
N LYS A 303 -10.41 -15.58 -21.95
CA LYS A 303 -11.71 -16.09 -22.43
C LYS A 303 -12.36 -17.09 -21.47
N LYS A 304 -11.63 -17.50 -20.43
CA LYS A 304 -12.17 -18.34 -19.34
C LYS A 304 -12.90 -17.50 -18.31
#